data_e85aa1d581d87e58b09160185d84116f
#
_entry.id   e85aa1d581d87e58b09160185d84116f
#
_cell.length_a   1.000
_cell.length_b   1.000
_cell.length_c   1.000
_cell.angle_alpha   90.00
_cell.angle_beta   90.00
_cell.angle_gamma   90.00
#
_symmetry.space_group_name_H-M   'P 1'
#
loop_
_entity.id
_entity.type
_entity.pdbx_description
1 polymer ?
#
loop_
_entity_poly.entity_id
_entity_poly.type
_entity_poly.pdbx_seq_one_letter_code
_entity_poly.pdbx_strand_id
1 'polypeptide(L)'
;MKIIGIIISVTLVIFLSFYFTKRDSKNIEKLHEEYKMVQKKTEINGLITSLYVNKGACFVKLDSRKLFLKTAANYNYKEVYLDRVLEVGCTITKKPNSDTLIVKKMGKEYYFKLGSFINKNRK
;
A
#
# COMPACT_ATOMS: atom_id res chain seq x y z
N MET A 1 16.69 26.65 38.19
CA MET A 1 17.35 25.51 37.51
C MET A 1 16.38 24.48 36.93
N LYS A 2 15.21 24.24 37.52
CA LYS A 2 14.20 23.32 36.97
C LYS A 2 13.65 23.77 35.62
N ILE A 3 13.55 25.08 35.38
CA ILE A 3 13.04 25.66 34.10
C ILE A 3 13.97 25.35 32.93
N ILE A 4 15.29 25.40 33.15
CA ILE A 4 16.29 25.11 32.11
C ILE A 4 16.21 23.65 31.66
N GLY A 5 16.05 22.71 32.59
CA GLY A 5 15.90 21.28 32.28
C GLY A 5 14.64 21.00 31.47
N ILE A 6 13.54 21.67 31.78
CA ILE A 6 12.26 21.54 31.04
C ILE A 6 12.44 22.07 29.61
N ILE A 7 13.07 23.21 29.40
CA ILE A 7 13.32 23.81 28.07
C ILE A 7 14.18 22.88 27.22
N ILE A 8 15.25 22.30 27.77
CA ILE A 8 16.11 21.35 27.08
C ILE A 8 15.34 20.11 26.64
N SER A 9 14.49 19.55 27.53
CA SER A 9 13.67 18.37 27.24
C SER A 9 12.69 18.63 26.10
N VAL A 10 12.00 19.77 26.12
CA VAL A 10 11.03 20.15 25.06
C VAL A 10 11.75 20.34 23.73
N THR A 11 12.89 21.01 23.71
CA THR A 11 13.69 21.21 22.50
C THR A 11 14.14 19.88 21.90
N LEU A 12 14.56 18.93 22.73
CA LEU A 12 14.97 17.60 22.28
C LEU A 12 13.82 16.84 21.63
N VAL A 13 12.63 16.88 22.21
CA VAL A 13 11.43 16.23 21.65
C VAL A 13 11.08 16.80 20.27
N ILE A 14 11.15 18.13 20.11
CA ILE A 14 10.90 18.78 18.81
C ILE A 14 11.91 18.33 17.77
N PHE A 15 13.19 18.28 18.09
CA PHE A 15 14.23 17.81 17.18
C PHE A 15 14.02 16.35 16.75
N LEU A 16 13.68 15.47 17.67
CA LEU A 16 13.41 14.07 17.39
C LEU A 16 12.19 13.91 16.47
N SER A 17 11.12 14.69 16.70
CA SER A 17 9.94 14.68 15.85
C SER A 17 10.27 15.09 14.41
N PHE A 18 11.04 16.15 14.20
CA PHE A 18 11.49 16.57 12.87
C PHE A 18 12.36 15.51 12.20
N TYR A 19 13.27 14.90 12.92
CA TYR A 19 14.16 13.87 12.39
C TYR A 19 13.35 12.65 11.89
N PHE A 20 12.40 12.16 12.68
CA PHE A 20 11.56 11.03 12.29
C PHE A 20 10.67 11.34 11.09
N THR A 21 10.09 12.54 11.03
CA THR A 21 9.26 12.97 9.89
C THR A 21 10.06 12.98 8.60
N LYS A 22 11.26 13.55 8.60
CA LYS A 22 12.13 13.56 7.42
C LYS A 22 12.53 12.16 6.99
N ARG A 23 12.82 11.27 7.94
CA ARG A 23 13.21 9.89 7.65
C ARG A 23 12.07 9.13 6.98
N ASP A 24 10.83 9.29 7.47
CA ASP A 24 9.66 8.64 6.88
C ASP A 24 9.41 9.10 5.44
N SER A 25 9.52 10.41 5.18
CA SER A 25 9.36 10.97 3.82
C SER A 25 10.39 10.39 2.86
N LYS A 26 11.66 10.28 3.26
CA LYS A 26 12.72 9.69 2.45
C LYS A 26 12.47 8.21 2.16
N ASN A 27 11.96 7.45 3.12
CA ASN A 27 11.64 6.04 2.95
C ASN A 27 10.52 5.85 1.93
N ILE A 28 9.49 6.69 1.96
CA ILE A 28 8.38 6.67 0.99
C ILE A 28 8.89 7.00 -0.41
N GLU A 29 9.74 8.01 -0.57
CA GLU A 29 10.36 8.37 -1.85
C GLU A 29 11.16 7.21 -2.43
N LYS A 30 11.95 6.52 -1.60
CA LYS A 30 12.71 5.34 -2.03
C LYS A 30 11.79 4.22 -2.49
N LEU A 31 10.67 4.00 -1.81
CA LEU A 31 9.68 3.00 -2.21
C LEU A 31 9.10 3.31 -3.58
N HIS A 32 8.76 4.58 -3.85
CA HIS A 32 8.26 5.00 -5.16
C HIS A 32 9.30 4.85 -6.28
N GLU A 33 10.59 4.96 -5.96
CA GLU A 33 11.66 4.72 -6.92
C GLU A 33 11.84 3.23 -7.20
N GLU A 34 11.75 2.38 -6.18
CA GLU A 34 11.94 0.93 -6.29
C GLU A 34 10.71 0.21 -6.85
N TYR A 35 9.50 0.64 -6.44
CA TYR A 35 8.24 0.00 -6.82
C TYR A 35 7.61 0.74 -7.98
N LYS A 36 7.48 0.07 -9.11
CA LYS A 36 6.88 0.65 -10.30
C LYS A 36 5.36 0.65 -10.20
N MET A 37 4.75 1.78 -10.55
CA MET A 37 3.30 1.89 -10.61
C MET A 37 2.73 0.95 -11.66
N VAL A 38 1.72 0.18 -11.27
CA VAL A 38 1.01 -0.71 -12.18
C VAL A 38 0.15 0.13 -13.12
N GLN A 39 0.35 -0.06 -14.41
CA GLN A 39 -0.41 0.59 -15.47
C GLN A 39 -1.41 -0.38 -16.07
N LYS A 40 -2.34 0.13 -16.89
CA LYS A 40 -3.32 -0.70 -17.58
C LYS A 40 -2.68 -1.80 -18.40
N LYS A 41 -1.57 -1.48 -19.09
CA LYS A 41 -0.81 -2.43 -19.93
C LYS A 41 -0.01 -3.46 -19.14
N THR A 42 0.19 -3.26 -17.84
CA THR A 42 1.01 -4.13 -17.01
C THR A 42 0.31 -5.46 -16.77
N GLU A 43 0.99 -6.56 -17.10
CA GLU A 43 0.54 -7.90 -16.74
C GLU A 43 1.08 -8.28 -15.38
N ILE A 44 0.23 -8.86 -14.52
CA ILE A 44 0.62 -9.33 -13.19
C ILE A 44 0.19 -10.77 -13.04
N ASN A 45 1.10 -11.62 -12.55
CA ASN A 45 0.77 -12.97 -12.16
C ASN A 45 1.85 -13.46 -11.19
N GLY A 46 1.48 -13.65 -9.93
CA GLY A 46 2.47 -14.13 -8.97
C GLY A 46 2.00 -14.12 -7.54
N LEU A 47 2.82 -14.71 -6.70
CA LEU A 47 2.63 -14.81 -5.26
C LEU A 47 3.24 -13.59 -4.57
N ILE A 48 2.50 -13.00 -3.64
CA ILE A 48 3.02 -11.87 -2.83
C ILE A 48 4.01 -12.41 -1.80
N THR A 49 5.25 -11.96 -1.89
CA THR A 49 6.31 -12.34 -0.95
C THR A 49 6.59 -11.25 0.08
N SER A 50 6.23 -10.01 -0.22
CA SER A 50 6.37 -8.87 0.70
C SER A 50 5.27 -7.86 0.41
N LEU A 51 4.75 -7.24 1.47
CA LEU A 51 3.68 -6.25 1.37
C LEU A 51 3.92 -5.11 2.34
N TYR A 52 3.83 -3.88 1.84
CA TYR A 52 3.83 -2.67 2.65
C TYR A 52 2.65 -1.80 2.22
N VAL A 53 1.85 -1.37 3.19
CA VAL A 53 0.67 -0.52 2.94
C VAL A 53 0.91 0.87 3.53
N ASN A 54 0.64 1.90 2.76
CA ASN A 54 0.73 3.28 3.19
C ASN A 54 -0.46 4.07 2.64
N LYS A 55 -1.34 4.53 3.54
CA LYS A 55 -2.54 5.32 3.19
C LYS A 55 -3.40 4.66 2.12
N GLY A 56 -3.61 3.36 2.22
CA GLY A 56 -4.42 2.57 1.28
C GLY A 56 -3.70 2.15 0.01
N ALA A 57 -2.54 2.70 -0.29
CA ALA A 57 -1.71 2.28 -1.40
C ALA A 57 -0.84 1.08 -1.01
N CYS A 58 -0.69 0.13 -1.92
CA CYS A 58 -0.01 -1.12 -1.64
C CYS A 58 1.29 -1.25 -2.42
N PHE A 59 2.39 -1.50 -1.71
CA PHE A 59 3.69 -1.82 -2.29
C PHE A 59 3.90 -3.32 -2.15
N VAL A 60 3.83 -4.05 -3.28
CA VAL A 60 3.91 -5.50 -3.27
C VAL A 60 5.16 -5.99 -3.97
N LYS A 61 5.74 -7.04 -3.45
CA LYS A 61 6.86 -7.73 -4.07
C LYS A 61 6.39 -9.12 -4.52
N LEU A 62 6.59 -9.42 -5.80
CA LEU A 62 6.34 -10.72 -6.40
C LEU A 62 7.69 -11.25 -6.89
N ASP A 63 8.16 -12.34 -6.33
CA ASP A 63 9.46 -12.95 -6.71
C ASP A 63 10.55 -11.89 -6.96
N SER A 64 10.74 -11.45 -8.23
CA SER A 64 11.74 -10.45 -8.61
C SER A 64 11.15 -9.08 -8.95
N ARG A 65 9.83 -8.92 -8.89
CA ARG A 65 9.15 -7.68 -9.29
C ARG A 65 8.64 -6.92 -8.07
N LYS A 66 8.83 -5.61 -8.10
CA LYS A 66 8.30 -4.68 -7.09
C LYS A 66 7.28 -3.78 -7.76
N LEU A 67 6.04 -3.83 -7.28
CA LEU A 67 4.90 -3.14 -7.89
C LEU A 67 4.18 -2.25 -6.89
N PHE A 68 3.74 -1.08 -7.38
CA PHE A 68 2.89 -0.16 -6.63
C PHE A 68 1.46 -0.28 -7.15
N LEU A 69 0.54 -0.66 -6.27
CA LEU A 69 -0.88 -0.78 -6.59
C LEU A 69 -1.63 0.43 -6.03
N LYS A 70 -2.42 1.07 -6.90
CA LYS A 70 -3.28 2.19 -6.51
C LYS A 70 -4.34 1.72 -5.53
N THR A 71 -4.81 2.65 -4.70
CA THR A 71 -5.94 2.42 -3.80
C THR A 71 -7.16 1.95 -4.60
N ALA A 72 -7.80 0.89 -4.13
CA ALA A 72 -8.98 0.33 -4.76
C ALA A 72 -9.95 -0.20 -3.69
N ALA A 73 -11.24 -0.19 -3.99
CA ALA A 73 -12.25 -0.69 -3.08
C ALA A 73 -13.38 -1.37 -3.84
N ASN A 74 -13.96 -2.40 -3.24
CA ASN A 74 -15.16 -3.06 -3.76
C ASN A 74 -16.13 -3.28 -2.61
N TYR A 75 -17.20 -2.49 -2.60
CA TYR A 75 -18.19 -2.47 -1.52
C TYR A 75 -19.12 -3.70 -1.51
N ASN A 76 -18.93 -4.64 -2.44
CA ASN A 76 -19.61 -5.94 -2.40
C ASN A 76 -18.99 -6.91 -1.39
N TYR A 77 -17.77 -6.65 -0.96
CA TYR A 77 -17.06 -7.52 -0.02
C TYR A 77 -17.10 -6.98 1.40
N LYS A 78 -16.97 -7.88 2.37
CA LYS A 78 -16.81 -7.50 3.78
C LYS A 78 -15.52 -6.73 3.99
N GLU A 79 -14.42 -7.23 3.43
CA GLU A 79 -13.16 -6.50 3.33
C GLU A 79 -13.21 -5.61 2.09
N VAL A 80 -13.73 -4.39 2.26
CA VAL A 80 -14.02 -3.46 1.18
C VAL A 80 -12.77 -3.03 0.41
N TYR A 81 -11.70 -2.72 1.14
CA TYR A 81 -10.49 -2.13 0.57
C TYR A 81 -9.47 -3.16 0.17
N LEU A 82 -8.82 -2.94 -0.98
CA LEU A 82 -7.76 -3.82 -1.49
C LEU A 82 -6.66 -4.06 -0.46
N ASP A 83 -6.24 -3.01 0.26
CA ASP A 83 -5.21 -3.12 1.29
C ASP A 83 -5.62 -4.01 2.48
N ARG A 84 -6.91 -4.23 2.67
CA ARG A 84 -7.44 -5.13 3.70
C ARG A 84 -7.46 -6.60 3.25
N VAL A 85 -7.53 -6.83 1.95
CA VAL A 85 -7.58 -8.17 1.35
C VAL A 85 -6.17 -8.71 1.10
N LEU A 86 -5.25 -7.86 0.66
CA LEU A 86 -3.89 -8.29 0.33
C LEU A 86 -3.12 -8.75 1.57
N GLU A 87 -2.45 -9.89 1.43
CA GLU A 87 -1.55 -10.45 2.45
C GLU A 87 -0.38 -11.16 1.76
N VAL A 88 0.72 -11.31 2.48
CA VAL A 88 1.80 -12.19 2.03
C VAL A 88 1.25 -13.61 1.92
N GLY A 89 1.52 -14.27 0.80
CA GLY A 89 0.98 -15.58 0.49
C GLY A 89 -0.23 -15.58 -0.44
N CYS A 90 -0.86 -14.41 -0.67
CA CYS A 90 -1.90 -14.27 -1.68
C CYS A 90 -1.31 -14.33 -3.08
N THR A 91 -2.10 -14.80 -4.04
CA THR A 91 -1.75 -14.74 -5.47
C THR A 91 -2.53 -13.59 -6.09
N ILE A 92 -1.86 -12.75 -6.88
CA ILE A 92 -2.52 -11.68 -7.63
C ILE A 92 -2.31 -11.89 -9.12
N THR A 93 -3.36 -11.58 -9.89
CA THR A 93 -3.38 -11.73 -11.35
C THR A 93 -4.05 -10.52 -11.98
N LYS A 94 -3.45 -10.00 -13.04
CA LYS A 94 -4.02 -8.92 -13.84
C LYS A 94 -3.60 -9.15 -15.29
N LYS A 95 -4.57 -9.15 -16.20
CA LYS A 95 -4.30 -9.28 -17.63
C LYS A 95 -3.74 -7.97 -18.20
N PRO A 96 -2.91 -8.03 -19.25
CA PRO A 96 -2.48 -6.81 -19.92
C PRO A 96 -3.68 -6.06 -20.52
N ASN A 97 -3.64 -4.74 -20.53
CA ASN A 97 -4.69 -3.85 -20.99
C ASN A 97 -6.00 -3.96 -20.19
N SER A 98 -5.91 -4.39 -18.94
CA SER A 98 -7.03 -4.46 -18.00
C SER A 98 -6.67 -3.70 -16.73
N ASP A 99 -7.65 -3.07 -16.09
CA ASP A 99 -7.50 -2.43 -14.79
C ASP A 99 -7.99 -3.33 -13.64
N THR A 100 -8.51 -4.52 -13.98
CA THR A 100 -9.04 -5.47 -12.98
C THR A 100 -7.93 -6.33 -12.40
N LEU A 101 -7.78 -6.23 -11.08
CA LEU A 101 -6.86 -7.07 -10.31
C LEU A 101 -7.66 -8.18 -9.63
N ILE A 102 -7.21 -9.42 -9.78
CA ILE A 102 -7.82 -10.58 -9.13
C ILE A 102 -6.89 -11.02 -7.99
N VAL A 103 -7.44 -11.11 -6.78
CA VAL A 103 -6.70 -11.57 -5.60
C VAL A 103 -7.26 -12.93 -5.18
N LYS A 104 -6.39 -13.94 -5.14
CA LYS A 104 -6.77 -15.28 -4.63
C LYS A 104 -6.23 -15.46 -3.22
N LYS A 105 -7.14 -15.67 -2.29
CA LYS A 105 -6.84 -15.82 -0.87
C LYS A 105 -7.70 -16.91 -0.26
N MET A 106 -7.09 -17.96 0.27
CA MET A 106 -7.81 -19.07 0.93
C MET A 106 -8.94 -19.67 0.10
N GLY A 107 -8.71 -19.86 -1.21
CA GLY A 107 -9.71 -20.42 -2.13
C GLY A 107 -10.78 -19.45 -2.58
N LYS A 108 -10.74 -18.20 -2.16
CA LYS A 108 -11.65 -17.15 -2.60
C LYS A 108 -10.96 -16.22 -3.59
N GLU A 109 -11.73 -15.69 -4.53
CA GLU A 109 -11.28 -14.70 -5.49
C GLU A 109 -11.94 -13.36 -5.22
N TYR A 110 -11.14 -12.30 -5.19
CA TYR A 110 -11.61 -10.93 -5.01
C TYR A 110 -11.23 -10.11 -6.22
N TYR A 111 -12.15 -9.29 -6.71
CA TYR A 111 -11.96 -8.45 -7.89
C TYR A 111 -11.92 -6.98 -7.48
N PHE A 112 -10.89 -6.27 -7.92
CA PHE A 112 -10.73 -4.83 -7.68
C PHE A 112 -10.35 -4.15 -8.98
N LYS A 113 -10.86 -2.94 -9.20
CA LYS A 113 -10.38 -2.08 -10.29
C LYS A 113 -9.39 -1.08 -9.69
N LEU A 114 -8.15 -1.13 -10.15
CA LEU A 114 -7.09 -0.28 -9.61
C LEU A 114 -7.43 1.20 -9.83
N GLY A 115 -7.37 1.97 -8.74
CA GLY A 115 -7.73 3.39 -8.75
C GLY A 115 -9.22 3.69 -8.76
N SER A 116 -10.08 2.68 -8.56
CA SER A 116 -11.54 2.83 -8.59
C SER A 116 -12.20 2.27 -7.33
N PHE A 117 -13.40 2.76 -7.05
CA PHE A 117 -14.24 2.29 -5.95
C PHE A 117 -15.54 1.71 -6.51
N ILE A 118 -15.64 0.38 -6.52
CA ILE A 118 -16.82 -0.34 -7.06
C ILE A 118 -17.96 -0.27 -6.05
N ASN A 119 -19.14 0.14 -6.51
CA ASN A 119 -20.38 0.25 -5.70
C ASN A 119 -20.23 1.14 -4.46
N LYS A 120 -19.47 2.24 -4.58
CA LYS A 120 -19.24 3.19 -3.48
C LYS A 120 -20.55 3.76 -2.92
N ASN A 121 -21.57 3.96 -3.74
CA ASN A 121 -22.86 4.55 -3.35
C ASN A 121 -23.91 3.51 -2.92
N ARG A 122 -23.50 2.27 -2.74
CA ARG A 122 -24.39 1.21 -2.26
C ARG A 122 -24.74 1.44 -0.80
N LYS A 123 -26.01 1.54 -0.53
CA LYS A 123 -26.51 1.63 0.86
C LYS A 123 -26.82 0.26 1.41
#